data_5dcec8986104aaea7ad4d80f39ccfc7b
#
_entry.id   5dcec8986104aaea7ad4d80f39ccfc7b
#
_cell.length_a   1.000
_cell.length_b   1.000
_cell.length_c   1.000
_cell.angle_alpha   90.00
_cell.angle_beta   90.00
_cell.angle_gamma   90.00
#
_symmetry.space_group_name_H-M   'P 1'
#
loop_
_entity.id
_entity.type
_entity.pdbx_description
1 polymer ?
#
loop_
_entity_poly.entity_id
_entity_poly.type
_entity_poly.pdbx_seq_one_letter_code
_entity_poly.pdbx_strand_id
1 'polypeptide(L)'
;MRIKQRARALGGVVAALALGATAVLAATPASADGREVGGTGKQYFLNDAWTGSANRAFSFGAETDRVYTGDWDGNRTTTLAVRRGNTYYVTNKPYGGTAETVLRYGKATDTVLVGDWDGDGKDTLAVRRGNTYYFTNRLSGGPAQAVVTYGRPGDTVLVGDWDGDGKDTLAVRRGNVYHLSNKLAAGPAATVLAYGKASDKVLVGDWDGNGTDTLTVRRGATYYVSNSLRGGSAAKVLTYGRATDTTLAGDWNGDGKDTLGVRRPAPKPAPAPAPAPKPSGGSTVAPRPASPDLNCDDFSSRAEAQAAFDYWMAHGKGDVYDLDRDNDGKVCESMR
;
A
#
# COMPACT_ATOMS: atom_id res chain seq x y z
N MET A 1 -69.42 -46.14 5.33
CA MET A 1 -69.72 -44.80 4.90
C MET A 1 -68.46 -44.01 4.82
N ARG A 2 -67.84 -43.84 3.62
CA ARG A 2 -66.55 -43.18 3.41
C ARG A 2 -66.77 -41.79 2.86
N ILE A 3 -66.39 -40.78 3.61
CA ILE A 3 -66.43 -39.39 3.18
C ILE A 3 -65.10 -39.01 2.55
N LYS A 4 -65.11 -38.70 1.25
CA LYS A 4 -63.97 -38.18 0.51
C LYS A 4 -63.95 -36.66 0.69
N GLN A 5 -62.91 -36.13 1.34
CA GLN A 5 -62.64 -34.69 1.28
C GLN A 5 -61.71 -34.39 0.08
N ARG A 6 -62.14 -33.46 -0.75
CA ARG A 6 -61.40 -32.89 -1.86
C ARG A 6 -60.62 -31.69 -1.34
N ALA A 7 -59.28 -31.75 -1.41
CA ALA A 7 -58.44 -30.59 -1.21
C ALA A 7 -58.41 -29.74 -2.50
N ARG A 8 -58.72 -28.46 -2.37
CA ARG A 8 -58.52 -27.44 -3.41
C ARG A 8 -57.08 -26.90 -3.28
N ALA A 9 -56.28 -27.02 -4.34
CA ALA A 9 -55.01 -26.36 -4.46
C ALA A 9 -55.23 -24.90 -4.82
N LEU A 10 -54.79 -23.96 -3.96
CA LEU A 10 -54.60 -22.55 -4.32
C LEU A 10 -53.16 -22.42 -4.83
N GLY A 11 -53.06 -22.07 -6.10
CA GLY A 11 -51.79 -21.68 -6.71
C GLY A 11 -51.39 -20.29 -6.22
N GLY A 12 -50.38 -20.24 -5.39
CA GLY A 12 -49.68 -19.00 -5.03
C GLY A 12 -48.46 -18.79 -5.96
N VAL A 13 -48.56 -17.76 -6.79
CA VAL A 13 -47.40 -17.28 -7.57
C VAL A 13 -46.44 -16.60 -6.61
N VAL A 14 -45.28 -17.24 -6.33
CA VAL A 14 -44.18 -16.61 -5.60
C VAL A 14 -43.30 -15.90 -6.62
N ALA A 15 -43.40 -14.58 -6.67
CA ALA A 15 -42.49 -13.75 -7.38
C ALA A 15 -41.13 -13.74 -6.62
N ALA A 16 -40.15 -14.42 -7.14
CA ALA A 16 -38.78 -14.35 -6.63
C ALA A 16 -38.19 -13.00 -7.01
N LEU A 17 -38.08 -12.07 -6.05
CA LEU A 17 -37.20 -10.90 -6.15
C LEU A 17 -35.78 -11.40 -6.05
N ALA A 18 -35.05 -11.40 -7.16
CA ALA A 18 -33.62 -11.54 -7.17
C ALA A 18 -32.99 -10.24 -6.61
N LEU A 19 -32.67 -10.22 -5.31
CA LEU A 19 -31.74 -9.21 -4.76
C LEU A 19 -30.36 -9.50 -5.35
N GLY A 20 -29.96 -8.69 -6.31
CA GLY A 20 -28.58 -8.63 -6.75
C GLY A 20 -27.68 -8.18 -5.59
N ALA A 21 -27.05 -9.14 -4.90
CA ALA A 21 -25.98 -8.85 -3.98
C ALA A 21 -24.79 -8.37 -4.81
N THR A 22 -24.61 -7.06 -4.94
CA THR A 22 -23.31 -6.50 -5.32
C THR A 22 -22.33 -6.89 -4.23
N ALA A 23 -21.49 -7.90 -4.52
CA ALA A 23 -20.35 -8.20 -3.69
C ALA A 23 -19.44 -6.96 -3.69
N VAL A 24 -19.54 -6.15 -2.66
CA VAL A 24 -18.51 -5.19 -2.31
C VAL A 24 -17.28 -6.06 -2.00
N LEU A 25 -16.35 -6.13 -2.94
CA LEU A 25 -15.02 -6.65 -2.67
C LEU A 25 -14.43 -5.75 -1.59
N ALA A 26 -14.59 -6.16 -0.34
CA ALA A 26 -13.88 -5.56 0.77
C ALA A 26 -12.40 -5.67 0.44
N ALA A 27 -11.74 -4.54 0.23
CA ALA A 27 -10.30 -4.48 0.08
C ALA A 27 -9.70 -5.21 1.29
N THR A 28 -8.99 -6.31 1.05
CA THR A 28 -8.30 -7.05 2.10
C THR A 28 -7.36 -6.08 2.80
N PRO A 29 -7.40 -5.96 4.13
CA PRO A 29 -6.51 -5.07 4.83
C PRO A 29 -5.07 -5.50 4.60
N ALA A 30 -4.23 -4.53 4.29
CA ALA A 30 -2.80 -4.67 4.17
C ALA A 30 -2.20 -5.08 5.52
N SER A 31 -1.31 -6.04 5.49
CA SER A 31 -0.69 -6.60 6.69
C SER A 31 0.74 -7.04 6.37
N ALA A 32 1.64 -6.72 7.27
CA ALA A 32 2.98 -7.27 7.31
C ALA A 32 2.95 -8.45 8.29
N ASP A 33 2.51 -9.58 7.83
CA ASP A 33 2.33 -10.82 8.56
C ASP A 33 2.53 -12.02 7.63
N GLY A 34 3.57 -11.92 6.80
CA GLY A 34 3.88 -12.89 5.76
C GLY A 34 2.91 -12.87 4.58
N ARG A 35 1.93 -11.95 4.54
CA ARG A 35 0.94 -11.81 3.46
C ARG A 35 1.26 -10.64 2.52
N GLU A 36 0.45 -10.49 1.51
CA GLU A 36 0.46 -9.29 0.69
C GLU A 36 0.25 -8.03 1.54
N VAL A 37 1.18 -7.10 1.44
CA VAL A 37 1.13 -5.80 2.12
C VAL A 37 -0.11 -5.00 1.73
N GLY A 38 -0.64 -5.21 0.53
CA GLY A 38 -1.82 -4.55 0.00
C GLY A 38 -1.60 -3.08 -0.35
N GLY A 39 -2.71 -2.33 -0.49
CA GLY A 39 -2.68 -0.92 -0.88
C GLY A 39 -2.16 -0.69 -2.29
N THR A 40 -1.93 0.58 -2.62
CA THR A 40 -1.33 1.03 -3.88
C THR A 40 -0.16 1.96 -3.59
N GLY A 41 0.70 2.17 -4.59
CA GLY A 41 1.86 3.04 -4.48
C GLY A 41 3.17 2.29 -4.70
N LYS A 42 4.20 3.04 -5.01
CA LYS A 42 5.56 2.54 -5.18
C LYS A 42 6.57 3.26 -4.31
N GLN A 43 6.11 4.18 -3.45
CA GLN A 43 6.95 4.90 -2.51
C GLN A 43 6.89 4.22 -1.15
N TYR A 44 8.05 3.96 -0.59
CA TYR A 44 8.24 3.31 0.70
C TYR A 44 8.97 4.26 1.64
N PHE A 45 8.51 4.32 2.88
CA PHE A 45 9.09 5.10 3.96
C PHE A 45 9.29 4.16 5.12
N LEU A 46 10.55 3.77 5.37
CA LEU A 46 10.93 2.82 6.40
C LEU A 46 11.52 3.53 7.60
N ASN A 47 11.40 2.91 8.76
CA ASN A 47 11.94 3.42 10.01
C ASN A 47 12.73 2.31 10.69
N ASP A 48 14.05 2.45 10.75
CA ASP A 48 14.96 1.46 11.38
C ASP A 48 14.93 1.51 12.91
N ALA A 49 14.11 2.37 13.48
CA ALA A 49 13.96 2.53 14.91
C ALA A 49 12.51 2.81 15.28
N TRP A 50 12.14 2.60 16.53
CA TRP A 50 10.79 2.85 17.03
C TRP A 50 10.55 4.35 17.26
N THR A 51 10.72 5.18 16.20
CA THR A 51 10.46 6.63 16.20
C THR A 51 9.21 6.96 15.38
N GLY A 52 8.75 8.20 15.46
CA GLY A 52 7.60 8.67 14.67
C GLY A 52 7.93 9.04 13.22
N SER A 53 9.19 8.93 12.78
CA SER A 53 9.65 9.42 11.49
C SER A 53 10.41 8.34 10.70
N ALA A 54 10.20 8.30 9.38
CA ALA A 54 11.00 7.47 8.50
C ALA A 54 12.44 8.01 8.37
N ASN A 55 13.41 7.12 8.35
CA ASN A 55 14.81 7.44 8.06
C ASN A 55 15.27 6.92 6.69
N ARG A 56 14.47 6.10 6.02
CA ARG A 56 14.70 5.66 4.64
C ARG A 56 13.48 5.93 3.79
N ALA A 57 13.70 6.43 2.57
CA ALA A 57 12.64 6.61 1.58
C ALA A 57 13.15 6.25 0.19
N PHE A 58 12.39 5.43 -0.53
CA PHE A 58 12.73 4.98 -1.88
C PHE A 58 11.50 4.57 -2.67
N SER A 59 11.70 4.21 -3.95
CA SER A 59 10.65 3.68 -4.81
C SER A 59 11.04 2.31 -5.36
N PHE A 60 10.07 1.38 -5.42
CA PHE A 60 10.24 0.06 -6.01
C PHE A 60 8.94 -0.45 -6.63
N GLY A 61 9.05 -1.12 -7.78
CA GLY A 61 7.91 -1.68 -8.50
C GLY A 61 7.03 -0.62 -9.18
N ALA A 62 5.78 -0.97 -9.42
CA ALA A 62 4.74 -0.12 -10.00
C ALA A 62 3.65 0.20 -8.97
N GLU A 63 2.85 1.24 -9.25
CA GLU A 63 1.78 1.71 -8.34
C GLU A 63 0.78 0.60 -7.94
N THR A 64 0.50 -0.34 -8.84
CA THR A 64 -0.51 -1.39 -8.67
C THR A 64 0.08 -2.76 -8.36
N ASP A 65 1.40 -2.88 -8.21
CA ASP A 65 2.03 -4.14 -7.88
C ASP A 65 1.58 -4.64 -6.51
N ARG A 66 1.40 -5.95 -6.37
CA ARG A 66 1.26 -6.61 -5.07
C ARG A 66 2.63 -6.69 -4.43
N VAL A 67 2.72 -6.35 -3.15
CA VAL A 67 4.00 -6.21 -2.43
C VAL A 67 4.07 -7.20 -1.28
N TYR A 68 5.25 -7.72 -1.07
CA TYR A 68 5.61 -8.63 0.02
C TYR A 68 6.93 -8.18 0.63
N THR A 69 7.11 -8.45 1.90
CA THR A 69 8.36 -8.24 2.64
C THR A 69 8.96 -9.57 3.01
N GLY A 70 10.28 -9.65 3.09
CA GLY A 70 11.00 -10.85 3.52
C GLY A 70 12.51 -10.68 3.44
N ASP A 71 13.22 -11.56 4.13
CA ASP A 71 14.67 -11.76 3.99
C ASP A 71 14.95 -12.87 2.96
N TRP A 72 15.07 -12.47 1.70
CA TRP A 72 15.15 -13.40 0.56
C TRP A 72 16.53 -14.06 0.38
N ASP A 73 17.58 -13.53 0.98
CA ASP A 73 18.96 -14.03 0.84
C ASP A 73 19.60 -14.51 2.15
N GLY A 74 18.91 -14.36 3.28
CA GLY A 74 19.38 -14.82 4.59
C GLY A 74 20.39 -13.89 5.24
N ASN A 75 20.38 -12.63 4.86
CA ASN A 75 21.31 -11.63 5.42
C ASN A 75 20.74 -10.89 6.64
N ARG A 76 19.54 -11.28 7.11
CA ARG A 76 18.76 -10.70 8.20
C ARG A 76 18.16 -9.32 7.90
N THR A 77 18.25 -8.85 6.65
CA THR A 77 17.65 -7.58 6.28
C THR A 77 16.38 -7.82 5.47
N THR A 78 15.26 -7.38 6.00
CA THR A 78 13.99 -7.42 5.29
C THR A 78 14.01 -6.48 4.09
N THR A 79 13.64 -7.00 2.94
CA THR A 79 13.55 -6.27 1.67
C THR A 79 12.22 -6.55 0.97
N LEU A 80 12.07 -6.15 -0.28
CA LEU A 80 10.79 -6.17 -0.97
C LEU A 80 10.76 -7.17 -2.12
N ALA A 81 9.60 -7.79 -2.30
CA ALA A 81 9.24 -8.43 -3.55
C ALA A 81 7.94 -7.82 -4.11
N VAL A 82 7.85 -7.68 -5.42
CA VAL A 82 6.61 -7.31 -6.10
C VAL A 82 6.12 -8.42 -7.00
N ARG A 83 4.79 -8.57 -7.08
CA ARG A 83 4.14 -9.64 -7.85
C ARG A 83 3.22 -9.09 -8.93
N ARG A 84 3.35 -9.66 -10.14
CA ARG A 84 2.48 -9.41 -11.30
C ARG A 84 1.99 -10.75 -11.85
N GLY A 85 0.71 -11.02 -11.71
CA GLY A 85 0.17 -12.36 -12.02
C GLY A 85 0.75 -13.42 -11.06
N ASN A 86 1.54 -14.37 -11.59
CA ASN A 86 2.29 -15.35 -10.81
C ASN A 86 3.81 -15.18 -10.92
N THR A 87 4.26 -14.02 -11.40
CA THR A 87 5.69 -13.67 -11.51
C THR A 87 6.06 -12.74 -10.35
N TYR A 88 7.14 -13.07 -9.66
CA TYR A 88 7.69 -12.32 -8.53
C TYR A 88 9.00 -11.68 -8.96
N TYR A 89 9.20 -10.45 -8.55
CA TYR A 89 10.38 -9.64 -8.77
C TYR A 89 10.93 -9.28 -7.40
N VAL A 90 12.01 -9.94 -7.01
CA VAL A 90 12.61 -9.85 -5.66
C VAL A 90 13.83 -8.95 -5.71
N THR A 91 13.97 -8.06 -4.75
CA THR A 91 15.19 -7.29 -4.52
C THR A 91 15.75 -7.59 -3.13
N ASN A 92 17.08 -7.71 -3.03
CA ASN A 92 17.80 -7.81 -1.75
C ASN A 92 18.39 -6.46 -1.32
N LYS A 93 17.95 -5.37 -1.98
CA LYS A 93 18.44 -4.02 -1.69
C LYS A 93 17.42 -3.24 -0.85
N PRO A 94 17.79 -2.76 0.34
CA PRO A 94 16.87 -2.05 1.22
C PRO A 94 16.56 -0.61 0.77
N TYR A 95 16.96 -0.23 -0.43
CA TYR A 95 16.73 1.08 -1.06
C TYR A 95 16.08 0.98 -2.44
N GLY A 96 15.54 -0.21 -2.80
CA GLY A 96 14.91 -0.44 -4.09
C GLY A 96 15.91 -0.65 -5.24
N GLY A 97 15.50 -0.37 -6.45
CA GLY A 97 16.32 -0.60 -7.65
C GLY A 97 15.71 -1.65 -8.58
N THR A 98 16.56 -2.39 -9.31
CA THR A 98 16.12 -3.51 -10.18
C THR A 98 16.00 -4.79 -9.35
N ALA A 99 15.01 -5.62 -9.67
CA ALA A 99 14.90 -6.95 -9.10
C ALA A 99 16.12 -7.81 -9.47
N GLU A 100 16.65 -8.52 -8.49
CA GLU A 100 17.82 -9.40 -8.65
C GLU A 100 17.39 -10.83 -8.94
N THR A 101 16.21 -11.22 -8.46
CA THR A 101 15.62 -12.53 -8.74
C THR A 101 14.24 -12.36 -9.35
N VAL A 102 13.98 -13.12 -10.43
CA VAL A 102 12.66 -13.19 -11.05
C VAL A 102 12.24 -14.65 -11.13
N LEU A 103 11.10 -14.98 -10.53
CA LEU A 103 10.61 -16.37 -10.51
C LEU A 103 9.10 -16.42 -10.74
N ARG A 104 8.60 -17.62 -11.02
CA ARG A 104 7.17 -17.91 -11.10
C ARG A 104 6.77 -18.98 -10.11
N TYR A 105 5.73 -18.71 -9.33
CA TYR A 105 5.19 -19.69 -8.37
C TYR A 105 3.67 -19.57 -8.24
N GLY A 106 2.99 -20.70 -8.10
CA GLY A 106 1.55 -20.76 -7.96
C GLY A 106 0.77 -20.27 -9.17
N LYS A 107 -0.47 -19.84 -8.94
CA LYS A 107 -1.38 -19.25 -9.93
C LYS A 107 -1.58 -17.77 -9.65
N ALA A 108 -1.93 -16.98 -10.66
CA ALA A 108 -2.22 -15.54 -10.47
C ALA A 108 -3.32 -15.26 -9.45
N THR A 109 -4.25 -16.21 -9.25
CA THR A 109 -5.37 -16.10 -8.31
C THR A 109 -5.07 -16.59 -6.90
N ASP A 110 -3.90 -17.23 -6.67
CA ASP A 110 -3.55 -17.76 -5.35
C ASP A 110 -3.28 -16.62 -4.36
N THR A 111 -3.69 -16.81 -3.11
CA THR A 111 -3.20 -16.01 -1.98
C THR A 111 -1.78 -16.45 -1.69
N VAL A 112 -0.85 -15.51 -1.56
CA VAL A 112 0.58 -15.77 -1.33
C VAL A 112 0.92 -15.46 0.11
N LEU A 113 1.79 -16.27 0.68
CA LEU A 113 2.41 -16.11 1.98
C LEU A 113 3.93 -16.16 1.81
N VAL A 114 4.63 -15.49 2.70
CA VAL A 114 6.09 -15.39 2.77
C VAL A 114 6.52 -15.81 4.16
N GLY A 115 7.61 -16.53 4.26
CA GLY A 115 8.20 -16.95 5.52
C GLY A 115 9.36 -17.92 5.33
N ASP A 116 10.12 -18.10 6.39
CA ASP A 116 11.18 -19.11 6.50
C ASP A 116 10.60 -20.45 7.01
N TRP A 117 10.18 -21.30 6.07
CA TRP A 117 9.46 -22.55 6.40
C TRP A 117 10.36 -23.69 6.90
N ASP A 118 11.66 -23.65 6.65
CA ASP A 118 12.62 -24.70 7.03
C ASP A 118 13.70 -24.27 8.02
N GLY A 119 13.77 -22.95 8.34
CA GLY A 119 14.69 -22.41 9.33
C GLY A 119 16.09 -22.20 8.78
N ASP A 120 16.24 -21.99 7.47
CA ASP A 120 17.54 -21.73 6.85
C ASP A 120 17.92 -20.23 6.84
N GLY A 121 17.07 -19.38 7.42
CA GLY A 121 17.22 -17.94 7.51
C GLY A 121 16.75 -17.21 6.26
N LYS A 122 16.10 -17.88 5.29
CA LYS A 122 15.63 -17.27 4.05
C LYS A 122 14.12 -17.37 3.89
N ASP A 123 13.53 -16.25 3.69
CA ASP A 123 12.12 -16.21 3.34
C ASP A 123 11.86 -16.74 1.94
N THR A 124 10.83 -17.54 1.80
CA THR A 124 10.39 -18.14 0.56
C THR A 124 8.86 -18.05 0.45
N LEU A 125 8.28 -18.69 -0.54
CA LEU A 125 6.87 -18.52 -0.87
C LEU A 125 6.03 -19.71 -0.45
N ALA A 126 4.82 -19.45 0.01
CA ALA A 126 3.74 -20.40 0.02
C ALA A 126 2.52 -19.84 -0.71
N VAL A 127 1.68 -20.71 -1.29
CA VAL A 127 0.40 -20.31 -1.85
C VAL A 127 -0.74 -21.04 -1.15
N ARG A 128 -1.82 -20.30 -0.91
CA ARG A 128 -3.02 -20.79 -0.23
C ARG A 128 -4.19 -20.93 -1.20
N ARG A 129 -4.88 -22.08 -1.13
CA ARG A 129 -6.15 -22.36 -1.82
C ARG A 129 -7.16 -22.93 -0.83
N GLY A 130 -8.16 -22.15 -0.46
CA GLY A 130 -9.04 -22.51 0.66
C GLY A 130 -8.30 -22.52 1.99
N ASN A 131 -8.15 -23.70 2.60
CA ASN A 131 -7.34 -23.94 3.80
C ASN A 131 -6.17 -24.89 3.54
N THR A 132 -5.79 -25.08 2.28
CA THR A 132 -4.63 -25.87 1.88
C THR A 132 -3.51 -24.93 1.47
N TYR A 133 -2.32 -25.18 1.98
CA TYR A 133 -1.10 -24.40 1.78
C TYR A 133 -0.07 -25.23 1.05
N TYR A 134 0.58 -24.63 0.06
CA TYR A 134 1.59 -25.24 -0.79
C TYR A 134 2.88 -24.45 -0.58
N PHE A 135 3.86 -25.04 0.09
CA PHE A 135 5.12 -24.39 0.48
C PHE A 135 6.24 -24.73 -0.49
N THR A 136 7.13 -23.77 -0.73
CA THR A 136 8.42 -24.02 -1.38
C THR A 136 9.53 -23.39 -0.53
N ASN A 137 10.69 -24.04 -0.42
CA ASN A 137 11.89 -23.51 0.23
C ASN A 137 12.91 -23.05 -0.82
N ARG A 138 12.43 -22.61 -1.98
CA ARG A 138 13.30 -22.17 -3.09
C ARG A 138 12.70 -20.99 -3.81
N LEU A 139 13.50 -19.97 -4.07
CA LEU A 139 13.15 -18.85 -4.93
C LEU A 139 13.44 -19.13 -6.41
N SER A 140 13.21 -20.34 -6.87
CA SER A 140 13.44 -20.76 -8.27
C SER A 140 12.16 -21.22 -8.99
N GLY A 141 11.03 -21.21 -8.30
CA GLY A 141 9.76 -21.77 -8.82
C GLY A 141 9.75 -23.32 -8.74
N GLY A 142 8.79 -23.94 -9.42
CA GLY A 142 8.62 -25.39 -9.41
C GLY A 142 7.47 -25.88 -8.56
N PRO A 143 7.35 -27.21 -8.29
CA PRO A 143 6.30 -27.76 -7.45
C PRO A 143 6.52 -27.45 -5.98
N ALA A 144 5.43 -27.47 -5.21
CA ALA A 144 5.49 -27.36 -3.76
C ALA A 144 6.28 -28.52 -3.16
N GLN A 145 7.08 -28.24 -2.13
CA GLN A 145 7.86 -29.23 -1.38
C GLN A 145 7.09 -29.80 -0.19
N ALA A 146 6.13 -29.02 0.34
CA ALA A 146 5.21 -29.48 1.37
C ALA A 146 3.79 -28.97 1.09
N VAL A 147 2.80 -29.75 1.51
CA VAL A 147 1.38 -29.40 1.41
C VAL A 147 0.72 -29.66 2.75
N VAL A 148 0.10 -28.65 3.32
CA VAL A 148 -0.50 -28.66 4.64
C VAL A 148 -1.94 -28.12 4.60
N THR A 149 -2.82 -28.67 5.42
CA THR A 149 -4.15 -28.14 5.65
C THR A 149 -4.25 -27.59 7.08
N TYR A 150 -4.60 -26.30 7.22
CA TYR A 150 -4.73 -25.66 8.53
C TYR A 150 -5.86 -24.63 8.54
N GLY A 151 -6.58 -24.53 9.65
CA GLY A 151 -7.68 -23.59 9.82
C GLY A 151 -8.87 -23.91 8.91
N ARG A 152 -9.64 -22.85 8.55
CA ARG A 152 -10.82 -22.90 7.69
C ARG A 152 -10.61 -22.05 6.44
N PRO A 153 -11.31 -22.30 5.33
CA PRO A 153 -11.15 -21.51 4.10
C PRO A 153 -11.34 -19.99 4.29
N GLY A 154 -12.23 -19.58 5.20
CA GLY A 154 -12.54 -18.16 5.47
C GLY A 154 -11.66 -17.49 6.53
N ASP A 155 -10.74 -18.22 7.17
CA ASP A 155 -9.88 -17.64 8.21
C ASP A 155 -8.88 -16.64 7.61
N THR A 156 -8.60 -15.57 8.36
CA THR A 156 -7.45 -14.70 8.09
C THR A 156 -6.20 -15.43 8.57
N VAL A 157 -5.21 -15.60 7.69
CA VAL A 157 -3.95 -16.31 7.99
C VAL A 157 -2.87 -15.30 8.34
N LEU A 158 -2.01 -15.65 9.27
CA LEU A 158 -0.80 -14.96 9.68
C LEU A 158 0.36 -15.95 9.61
N VAL A 159 1.55 -15.43 9.42
CA VAL A 159 2.81 -16.18 9.39
C VAL A 159 3.75 -15.60 10.44
N GLY A 160 4.51 -16.42 11.09
CA GLY A 160 5.53 -16.00 12.04
C GLY A 160 6.15 -17.17 12.79
N ASP A 161 7.28 -16.91 13.41
CA ASP A 161 7.96 -17.79 14.36
C ASP A 161 7.41 -17.58 15.79
N TRP A 162 6.38 -18.36 16.14
CA TRP A 162 5.65 -18.18 17.40
C TRP A 162 6.34 -18.78 18.64
N ASP A 163 7.35 -19.62 18.46
CA ASP A 163 8.06 -20.31 19.57
C ASP A 163 9.57 -20.08 19.57
N GLY A 164 10.09 -19.29 18.60
CA GLY A 164 11.49 -18.90 18.55
C GLY A 164 12.43 -20.00 18.09
N ASP A 165 11.91 -20.99 17.31
CA ASP A 165 12.71 -22.09 16.80
C ASP A 165 13.41 -21.78 15.45
N GLY A 166 13.22 -20.57 14.92
CA GLY A 166 13.74 -20.09 13.65
C GLY A 166 12.91 -20.51 12.46
N LYS A 167 11.69 -21.07 12.65
CA LYS A 167 10.81 -21.49 11.56
C LYS A 167 9.47 -20.77 11.60
N ASP A 168 9.13 -20.20 10.50
CA ASP A 168 7.81 -19.62 10.32
C ASP A 168 6.74 -20.72 10.20
N THR A 169 5.65 -20.49 10.90
CA THR A 169 4.48 -21.36 10.88
C THR A 169 3.20 -20.54 10.73
N LEU A 170 2.05 -21.20 10.74
CA LEU A 170 0.78 -20.58 10.45
C LEU A 170 0.02 -20.23 11.73
N ALA A 171 -0.61 -19.07 11.73
CA ALA A 171 -1.70 -18.76 12.63
C ALA A 171 -2.96 -18.42 11.86
N VAL A 172 -4.13 -18.61 12.46
CA VAL A 172 -5.40 -18.14 11.92
C VAL A 172 -6.10 -17.24 12.92
N ARG A 173 -6.65 -16.13 12.40
CA ARG A 173 -7.38 -15.14 13.16
C ARG A 173 -8.88 -15.23 12.89
N ARG A 174 -9.67 -15.21 13.98
CA ARG A 174 -11.14 -15.12 13.97
C ARG A 174 -11.60 -14.01 14.91
N GLY A 175 -12.03 -12.89 14.37
CA GLY A 175 -12.28 -11.70 15.18
C GLY A 175 -10.98 -11.14 15.77
N ASN A 176 -10.88 -11.15 17.10
CA ASN A 176 -9.66 -10.80 17.84
C ASN A 176 -9.01 -12.01 18.54
N VAL A 177 -9.40 -13.22 18.14
CA VAL A 177 -8.82 -14.47 18.66
C VAL A 177 -7.89 -15.06 17.63
N TYR A 178 -6.70 -15.41 18.06
CA TYR A 178 -5.61 -15.96 17.26
C TYR A 178 -5.35 -17.40 17.68
N HIS A 179 -5.23 -18.28 16.70
CA HIS A 179 -4.94 -19.70 16.86
C HIS A 179 -3.60 -19.97 16.18
N LEU A 180 -2.53 -20.09 16.95
CA LEU A 180 -1.16 -20.23 16.48
C LEU A 180 -0.78 -21.72 16.45
N SER A 181 -0.14 -22.13 15.37
CA SER A 181 0.47 -23.45 15.25
C SER A 181 1.99 -23.30 15.30
N ASN A 182 2.68 -24.17 15.99
CA ASN A 182 4.15 -24.23 15.98
C ASN A 182 4.64 -25.36 15.06
N LYS A 183 3.79 -25.78 14.11
CA LYS A 183 4.14 -26.86 13.17
C LYS A 183 3.47 -26.61 11.83
N LEU A 184 4.19 -26.85 10.75
CA LEU A 184 3.61 -26.91 9.40
C LEU A 184 2.92 -28.28 9.20
N ALA A 185 1.88 -28.53 9.98
CA ALA A 185 1.08 -29.73 9.95
C ALA A 185 -0.38 -29.46 10.28
N ALA A 186 -1.26 -30.34 9.85
CA ALA A 186 -2.65 -30.33 10.32
C ALA A 186 -2.72 -30.63 11.83
N GLY A 187 -3.69 -30.03 12.51
CA GLY A 187 -3.87 -30.24 13.93
C GLY A 187 -4.48 -29.07 14.67
N PRO A 188 -4.63 -29.19 16.00
CA PRO A 188 -5.04 -28.06 16.83
C PRO A 188 -3.95 -26.98 16.92
N ALA A 189 -4.35 -25.75 17.23
CA ALA A 189 -3.41 -24.70 17.58
C ALA A 189 -2.62 -25.05 18.86
N ALA A 190 -1.34 -24.70 18.86
CA ALA A 190 -0.49 -24.82 20.05
C ALA A 190 -0.83 -23.74 21.09
N THR A 191 -1.16 -22.53 20.61
CA THR A 191 -1.52 -21.40 21.45
C THR A 191 -2.79 -20.73 20.93
N VAL A 192 -3.69 -20.36 21.85
CA VAL A 192 -4.87 -19.54 21.52
C VAL A 192 -4.89 -18.34 22.43
N LEU A 193 -4.95 -17.14 21.84
CA LEU A 193 -4.99 -15.90 22.60
C LEU A 193 -5.95 -14.89 21.98
N ALA A 194 -6.35 -13.90 22.75
CA ALA A 194 -7.11 -12.74 22.27
C ALA A 194 -6.26 -11.47 22.40
N TYR A 195 -6.19 -10.67 21.32
CA TYR A 195 -5.49 -9.40 21.32
C TYR A 195 -6.16 -8.36 20.42
N GLY A 196 -6.20 -7.12 20.89
CA GLY A 196 -6.82 -6.02 20.17
C GLY A 196 -8.34 -6.15 20.00
N LYS A 197 -8.86 -5.59 18.91
CA LYS A 197 -10.28 -5.64 18.52
C LYS A 197 -10.43 -6.39 17.20
N ALA A 198 -11.61 -6.94 16.93
CA ALA A 198 -11.89 -7.63 15.67
C ALA A 198 -11.68 -6.75 14.42
N SER A 199 -11.89 -5.44 14.56
CA SER A 199 -11.71 -4.46 13.48
C SER A 199 -10.28 -3.97 13.29
N ASP A 200 -9.34 -4.30 14.19
CA ASP A 200 -7.97 -3.84 14.09
C ASP A 200 -7.25 -4.50 12.90
N LYS A 201 -6.34 -3.75 12.27
CA LYS A 201 -5.34 -4.32 11.38
C LYS A 201 -4.26 -4.96 12.22
N VAL A 202 -3.76 -6.13 11.79
CA VAL A 202 -2.76 -6.90 12.54
C VAL A 202 -1.46 -6.92 11.76
N LEU A 203 -0.36 -6.85 12.48
CA LEU A 203 1.01 -7.04 12.02
C LEU A 203 1.64 -8.10 12.90
N VAL A 204 2.59 -8.83 12.35
CA VAL A 204 3.41 -9.84 13.03
C VAL A 204 4.86 -9.42 12.92
N GLY A 205 5.66 -9.70 13.92
CA GLY A 205 7.10 -9.47 13.90
C GLY A 205 7.73 -9.66 15.27
N ASP A 206 9.04 -9.75 15.27
CA ASP A 206 9.88 -9.75 16.46
C ASP A 206 10.25 -8.31 16.86
N TRP A 207 9.37 -7.67 17.64
CA TRP A 207 9.49 -6.25 17.96
C TRP A 207 10.56 -5.93 19.02
N ASP A 208 11.02 -6.89 19.76
CA ASP A 208 12.03 -6.72 20.83
C ASP A 208 13.35 -7.44 20.57
N GLY A 209 13.44 -8.24 19.50
CA GLY A 209 14.65 -8.92 19.07
C GLY A 209 14.95 -10.17 19.91
N ASN A 210 13.92 -10.84 20.40
CA ASN A 210 14.08 -12.04 21.22
C ASN A 210 13.96 -13.34 20.43
N GLY A 211 13.75 -13.26 19.10
CA GLY A 211 13.59 -14.38 18.20
C GLY A 211 12.17 -14.95 18.14
N THR A 212 11.21 -14.32 18.82
CA THR A 212 9.81 -14.79 18.83
C THR A 212 8.89 -13.73 18.25
N ASP A 213 8.15 -14.09 17.22
CA ASP A 213 7.16 -13.23 16.65
C ASP A 213 5.95 -13.02 17.53
N THR A 214 5.50 -11.79 17.60
CA THR A 214 4.34 -11.39 18.38
C THR A 214 3.42 -10.47 17.58
N LEU A 215 2.35 -9.97 18.19
CA LEU A 215 1.29 -9.25 17.50
C LEU A 215 1.38 -7.75 17.76
N THR A 216 1.21 -6.98 16.70
CA THR A 216 0.90 -5.55 16.78
C THR A 216 -0.46 -5.31 16.13
N VAL A 217 -1.30 -4.47 16.76
CA VAL A 217 -2.56 -4.04 16.15
C VAL A 217 -2.54 -2.55 15.87
N ARG A 218 -3.12 -2.16 14.73
CA ARG A 218 -3.13 -0.79 14.23
C ARG A 218 -4.54 -0.23 14.17
N ARG A 219 -4.70 1.01 14.66
CA ARG A 219 -5.92 1.84 14.58
C ARG A 219 -5.58 3.24 14.05
N GLY A 220 -6.00 3.55 12.85
CA GLY A 220 -5.56 4.79 12.19
C GLY A 220 -4.05 4.80 11.98
N ALA A 221 -3.34 5.75 12.58
CA ALA A 221 -1.88 5.83 12.57
C ALA A 221 -1.23 5.33 13.87
N THR A 222 -2.03 4.82 14.82
CA THR A 222 -1.54 4.35 16.13
C THR A 222 -1.37 2.85 16.13
N TYR A 223 -0.22 2.39 16.63
CA TYR A 223 0.18 1.00 16.75
C TYR A 223 0.26 0.61 18.22
N TYR A 224 -0.31 -0.53 18.55
CA TYR A 224 -0.31 -1.15 19.87
C TYR A 224 0.49 -2.43 19.76
N VAL A 225 1.71 -2.42 20.26
CA VAL A 225 2.69 -3.50 20.14
C VAL A 225 2.58 -4.41 21.36
N SER A 226 2.48 -5.71 21.15
CA SER A 226 2.62 -6.71 22.19
C SER A 226 3.96 -7.42 22.02
N ASN A 227 4.67 -7.68 23.11
CA ASN A 227 5.86 -8.55 23.13
C ASN A 227 5.54 -9.85 23.84
N SER A 228 4.29 -10.31 23.75
CA SER A 228 3.85 -11.54 24.42
C SER A 228 2.70 -12.18 23.67
N LEU A 229 2.72 -13.49 23.57
CA LEU A 229 1.63 -14.32 23.03
C LEU A 229 0.62 -14.76 24.11
N ARG A 230 0.49 -13.97 25.18
CA ARG A 230 -0.49 -14.23 26.27
C ARG A 230 -1.72 -13.33 26.20
N GLY A 231 -1.78 -12.41 25.23
CA GLY A 231 -2.79 -11.36 25.21
C GLY A 231 -2.53 -10.27 26.24
N GLY A 232 -3.55 -9.46 26.55
CA GLY A 232 -3.45 -8.39 27.55
C GLY A 232 -3.21 -7.01 26.93
N SER A 233 -2.56 -6.11 27.69
CA SER A 233 -2.27 -4.74 27.25
C SER A 233 -1.05 -4.69 26.34
N ALA A 234 -1.01 -3.66 25.47
CA ALA A 234 0.16 -3.39 24.66
C ALA A 234 1.38 -3.05 25.54
N ALA A 235 2.53 -3.58 25.20
CA ALA A 235 3.80 -3.25 25.81
C ALA A 235 4.29 -1.86 25.39
N LYS A 236 3.95 -1.45 24.16
CA LYS A 236 4.32 -0.15 23.59
C LYS A 236 3.19 0.40 22.74
N VAL A 237 2.99 1.71 22.76
CA VAL A 237 2.07 2.43 21.89
C VAL A 237 2.83 3.55 21.18
N LEU A 238 2.69 3.64 19.87
CA LEU A 238 3.33 4.70 19.07
C LEU A 238 2.45 5.11 17.90
N THR A 239 2.75 6.28 17.35
CA THR A 239 2.14 6.78 16.11
C THR A 239 3.19 6.85 15.02
N TYR A 240 2.89 6.28 13.84
CA TYR A 240 3.78 6.30 12.69
C TYR A 240 2.98 6.41 11.39
N GLY A 241 3.49 7.22 10.45
CA GLY A 241 2.84 7.44 9.17
C GLY A 241 1.49 8.16 9.28
N ARG A 242 0.64 7.93 8.28
CA ARG A 242 -0.72 8.48 8.17
C ARG A 242 -1.75 7.37 8.34
N ALA A 243 -2.95 7.70 8.78
CA ALA A 243 -4.04 6.72 8.90
C ALA A 243 -4.36 6.01 7.57
N THR A 244 -4.14 6.69 6.44
CA THR A 244 -4.38 6.19 5.08
C THR A 244 -3.22 5.36 4.51
N ASP A 245 -2.04 5.37 5.15
CA ASP A 245 -0.90 4.61 4.67
C ASP A 245 -1.13 3.11 4.78
N THR A 246 -0.50 2.36 3.92
CA THR A 246 -0.38 0.91 4.04
C THR A 246 0.88 0.59 4.83
N THR A 247 0.78 -0.20 5.90
CA THR A 247 1.90 -0.53 6.76
C THR A 247 2.67 -1.75 6.27
N LEU A 248 3.98 -1.70 6.44
CA LEU A 248 4.91 -2.83 6.35
C LEU A 248 5.56 -3.03 7.72
N ALA A 249 6.00 -4.25 8.00
CA ALA A 249 6.90 -4.56 9.10
C ALA A 249 8.08 -5.37 8.58
N GLY A 250 9.20 -5.29 9.28
CA GLY A 250 10.42 -6.02 8.98
C GLY A 250 11.63 -5.42 9.68
N ASP A 251 12.68 -6.19 9.72
CA ASP A 251 14.01 -5.76 10.14
C ASP A 251 14.74 -5.12 8.96
N TRP A 252 14.64 -3.78 8.85
CA TRP A 252 15.17 -3.03 7.71
C TRP A 252 16.67 -2.79 7.77
N ASN A 253 17.30 -3.00 8.92
CA ASN A 253 18.72 -2.72 9.18
C ASN A 253 19.55 -3.93 9.61
N GLY A 254 18.92 -5.09 9.82
CA GLY A 254 19.58 -6.34 10.19
C GLY A 254 19.99 -6.40 11.67
N ASP A 255 19.33 -5.63 12.55
CA ASP A 255 19.63 -5.61 13.98
C ASP A 255 18.87 -6.67 14.80
N GLY A 256 18.04 -7.49 14.14
CA GLY A 256 17.24 -8.52 14.73
C GLY A 256 15.92 -8.01 15.32
N LYS A 257 15.50 -6.78 15.01
CA LYS A 257 14.24 -6.21 15.47
C LYS A 257 13.38 -5.72 14.33
N ASP A 258 12.19 -6.22 14.29
CA ASP A 258 11.21 -5.69 13.37
C ASP A 258 10.74 -4.30 13.76
N THR A 259 10.60 -3.45 12.78
CA THR A 259 10.12 -2.09 12.91
C THR A 259 9.08 -1.78 11.81
N LEU A 260 8.63 -0.54 11.72
CA LEU A 260 7.54 -0.16 10.84
C LEU A 260 8.03 0.51 9.56
N GLY A 261 7.35 0.21 8.48
CA GLY A 261 7.41 0.94 7.23
C GLY A 261 6.01 1.34 6.77
N VAL A 262 5.91 2.27 5.84
CA VAL A 262 4.67 2.59 5.16
C VAL A 262 4.86 2.70 3.65
N ARG A 263 3.86 2.25 2.91
CA ARG A 263 3.73 2.35 1.46
C ARG A 263 2.72 3.44 1.12
N ARG A 264 3.04 4.28 0.12
CA ARG A 264 2.15 5.35 -0.36
C ARG A 264 2.09 5.37 -1.88
N PRO A 265 0.93 5.73 -2.46
CA PRO A 265 0.88 6.17 -3.85
C PRO A 265 1.71 7.45 -4.03
N ALA A 266 2.24 7.64 -5.24
CA ALA A 266 2.87 8.91 -5.58
C ALA A 266 1.88 10.08 -5.31
N PRO A 267 2.36 11.24 -4.87
CA PRO A 267 1.50 12.41 -4.77
C PRO A 267 0.79 12.61 -6.11
N LYS A 268 -0.54 12.79 -6.06
CA LYS A 268 -1.26 13.17 -7.27
C LYS A 268 -0.60 14.45 -7.79
N PRO A 269 -0.22 14.50 -9.09
CA PRO A 269 0.29 15.74 -9.66
C PRO A 269 -0.65 16.88 -9.27
N ALA A 270 -0.08 17.99 -8.83
CA ALA A 270 -0.88 19.19 -8.63
C ALA A 270 -1.70 19.42 -9.91
N PRO A 271 -2.97 19.79 -9.81
CA PRO A 271 -3.71 20.22 -10.99
C PRO A 271 -2.83 21.20 -11.74
N ALA A 272 -2.65 20.99 -13.04
CA ALA A 272 -1.96 21.98 -13.85
C ALA A 272 -2.56 23.35 -13.49
N PRO A 273 -1.74 24.39 -13.31
CA PRO A 273 -2.28 25.73 -13.11
C PRO A 273 -3.40 25.92 -14.11
N ALA A 274 -4.56 26.35 -13.64
CA ALA A 274 -5.68 26.62 -14.54
C ALA A 274 -5.10 27.46 -15.69
N PRO A 275 -5.41 27.15 -16.96
CA PRO A 275 -4.98 28.01 -18.07
C PRO A 275 -5.32 29.41 -17.65
N ALA A 276 -4.33 30.31 -17.69
CA ALA A 276 -4.57 31.70 -17.40
C ALA A 276 -5.89 32.09 -18.11
N PRO A 277 -6.82 32.79 -17.45
CA PRO A 277 -8.08 33.13 -18.06
C PRO A 277 -7.74 33.73 -19.41
N LYS A 278 -8.25 33.13 -20.50
CA LYS A 278 -8.15 33.70 -21.83
C LYS A 278 -8.62 35.11 -21.67
N PRO A 279 -7.83 36.13 -22.09
CA PRO A 279 -8.30 37.51 -22.00
C PRO A 279 -9.67 37.58 -22.66
N SER A 280 -10.68 37.88 -21.87
CA SER A 280 -12.06 38.02 -22.36
C SER A 280 -12.12 39.30 -23.17
N GLY A 281 -12.28 39.13 -24.48
CA GLY A 281 -12.54 40.24 -25.39
C GLY A 281 -11.29 41.03 -25.75
N GLY A 282 -10.39 40.37 -26.48
CA GLY A 282 -9.37 41.15 -27.19
C GLY A 282 -10.04 42.05 -28.20
N SER A 283 -9.94 43.34 -28.00
CA SER A 283 -10.20 44.30 -29.04
C SER A 283 -9.36 43.89 -30.26
N THR A 284 -10.02 43.61 -31.39
CA THR A 284 -9.36 43.29 -32.66
C THR A 284 -8.69 44.51 -33.29
N VAL A 285 -8.70 45.63 -32.58
CA VAL A 285 -8.01 46.86 -32.98
C VAL A 285 -6.58 46.74 -32.47
N ALA A 286 -5.63 46.73 -33.42
CA ALA A 286 -4.22 46.76 -33.06
C ALA A 286 -3.98 47.95 -32.10
N PRO A 287 -3.28 47.74 -30.97
CA PRO A 287 -2.87 48.83 -30.14
C PRO A 287 -2.02 49.81 -30.99
N ARG A 288 -1.97 51.06 -30.59
CA ARG A 288 -1.27 52.15 -31.28
C ARG A 288 -0.03 51.68 -32.06
N PRO A 289 0.22 52.17 -33.27
CA PRO A 289 1.35 51.73 -34.08
C PRO A 289 2.63 51.85 -33.26
N ALA A 290 3.55 50.89 -33.45
CA ALA A 290 4.84 50.90 -32.78
C ALA A 290 5.56 52.23 -32.99
N SER A 291 5.47 53.09 -32.00
CA SER A 291 6.29 54.30 -31.90
C SER A 291 7.38 53.98 -30.87
N PRO A 292 8.67 54.19 -31.22
CA PRO A 292 9.75 53.82 -30.31
C PRO A 292 9.81 54.67 -29.03
N ASP A 293 8.92 55.64 -28.87
CA ASP A 293 8.95 56.60 -27.78
C ASP A 293 7.77 56.48 -26.78
N LEU A 294 6.93 55.45 -26.87
CA LEU A 294 5.85 55.25 -25.90
C LEU A 294 6.44 54.64 -24.60
N ASN A 295 6.05 55.24 -23.48
CA ASN A 295 6.42 54.80 -22.14
C ASN A 295 5.18 54.63 -21.24
N CYS A 296 5.34 54.24 -19.98
CA CYS A 296 4.23 53.98 -19.08
C CYS A 296 3.22 55.12 -18.93
N ASP A 297 3.67 56.37 -19.04
CA ASP A 297 2.81 57.56 -18.89
C ASP A 297 1.91 57.82 -20.10
N ASP A 298 2.15 57.17 -21.24
CA ASP A 298 1.36 57.26 -22.45
C ASP A 298 0.13 56.36 -22.47
N PHE A 299 -0.01 55.47 -21.48
CA PHE A 299 -1.14 54.57 -21.30
C PHE A 299 -2.09 55.10 -20.21
N SER A 300 -3.39 54.95 -20.44
CA SER A 300 -4.41 55.41 -19.49
C SER A 300 -4.50 54.52 -18.24
N SER A 301 -3.97 53.34 -18.30
CA SER A 301 -3.93 52.38 -17.19
C SER A 301 -2.85 51.32 -17.41
N ARG A 302 -2.40 50.69 -16.31
CA ARG A 302 -1.51 49.52 -16.36
C ARG A 302 -2.09 48.39 -17.19
N ALA A 303 -3.43 48.18 -17.14
CA ALA A 303 -4.09 47.14 -17.91
C ALA A 303 -3.99 47.40 -19.43
N GLU A 304 -4.02 48.65 -19.87
CA GLU A 304 -3.83 49.01 -21.27
C GLU A 304 -2.38 48.80 -21.70
N ALA A 305 -1.41 49.19 -20.88
CA ALA A 305 0.01 48.96 -21.12
C ALA A 305 0.33 47.46 -21.22
N GLN A 306 -0.20 46.63 -20.29
CA GLN A 306 -0.03 45.17 -20.30
C GLN A 306 -0.64 44.55 -21.56
N ALA A 307 -1.83 44.99 -21.98
CA ALA A 307 -2.48 44.47 -23.18
C ALA A 307 -1.67 44.79 -24.46
N ALA A 308 -1.03 45.97 -24.53
CA ALA A 308 -0.14 46.31 -25.63
C ALA A 308 1.13 45.46 -25.65
N PHE A 309 1.75 45.25 -24.50
CA PHE A 309 2.91 44.37 -24.33
C PHE A 309 2.58 42.93 -24.75
N ASP A 310 1.52 42.35 -24.20
CA ASP A 310 1.08 41.00 -24.50
C ASP A 310 0.78 40.80 -26.00
N TYR A 311 0.19 41.81 -26.63
CA TYR A 311 -0.08 41.76 -28.06
C TYR A 311 1.22 41.67 -28.88
N TRP A 312 2.20 42.53 -28.63
CA TRP A 312 3.45 42.53 -29.38
C TRP A 312 4.33 41.32 -29.09
N MET A 313 4.35 40.85 -27.85
CA MET A 313 5.01 39.60 -27.48
C MET A 313 4.41 38.40 -28.24
N ALA A 314 3.09 38.30 -28.31
CA ALA A 314 2.37 37.25 -29.03
C ALA A 314 2.61 37.28 -30.56
N HIS A 315 2.94 38.44 -31.12
CA HIS A 315 3.26 38.60 -32.53
C HIS A 315 4.77 38.53 -32.83
N GLY A 316 5.57 38.13 -31.87
CA GLY A 316 7.02 37.91 -32.03
C GLY A 316 7.83 39.19 -32.21
N LYS A 317 7.29 40.32 -31.76
CA LYS A 317 7.97 41.64 -31.85
C LYS A 317 8.74 41.99 -30.57
N GLY A 318 8.55 41.23 -29.49
CA GLY A 318 9.15 41.51 -28.19
C GLY A 318 8.50 42.71 -27.49
N ASP A 319 9.17 43.22 -26.45
CA ASP A 319 8.77 44.45 -25.75
C ASP A 319 9.16 45.70 -26.57
N VAL A 320 8.30 46.06 -27.52
CA VAL A 320 8.57 47.16 -28.49
C VAL A 320 8.57 48.56 -27.85
N TYR A 321 8.15 48.67 -26.60
CA TYR A 321 8.03 49.93 -25.88
C TYR A 321 8.94 50.02 -24.65
N ASP A 322 9.74 48.94 -24.37
CA ASP A 322 10.60 48.84 -23.19
C ASP A 322 9.83 49.06 -21.87
N LEU A 323 8.63 48.47 -21.81
CA LEU A 323 7.70 48.61 -20.67
C LEU A 323 7.99 47.62 -19.53
N ASP A 324 8.62 46.49 -19.84
CA ASP A 324 9.00 45.44 -18.89
C ASP A 324 10.51 45.49 -18.66
N ARG A 325 10.93 46.46 -17.86
CA ARG A 325 12.35 46.76 -17.67
C ARG A 325 13.12 45.71 -16.90
N ASP A 326 12.46 44.96 -16.03
CA ASP A 326 13.08 43.88 -15.23
C ASP A 326 12.81 42.47 -15.80
N ASN A 327 12.11 42.37 -16.93
CA ASN A 327 11.79 41.15 -17.66
C ASN A 327 10.99 40.10 -16.82
N ASP A 328 10.12 40.54 -15.92
CA ASP A 328 9.26 39.67 -15.13
C ASP A 328 7.89 39.38 -15.78
N GLY A 329 7.61 39.94 -16.95
CA GLY A 329 6.37 39.82 -17.71
C GLY A 329 5.26 40.76 -17.25
N LYS A 330 5.56 41.73 -16.37
CA LYS A 330 4.63 42.72 -15.85
C LYS A 330 5.11 44.11 -16.17
N VAL A 331 4.33 44.87 -16.89
CA VAL A 331 4.71 46.18 -17.31
C VAL A 331 4.18 47.28 -16.39
N CYS A 332 4.87 48.43 -16.39
CA CYS A 332 4.42 49.66 -15.75
C CYS A 332 3.97 49.49 -14.28
N GLU A 333 4.73 48.78 -13.47
CA GLU A 333 4.39 48.48 -12.08
C GLU A 333 4.23 49.72 -11.18
N SER A 334 4.78 50.86 -11.58
CA SER A 334 4.62 52.14 -10.90
C SER A 334 3.26 52.80 -11.12
N MET A 335 2.48 52.37 -12.12
CA MET A 335 1.12 52.85 -12.35
C MET A 335 0.15 52.26 -11.35
N ARG A 336 -0.71 53.07 -10.74
CA ARG A 336 -1.76 52.66 -9.78
C ARG A 336 -3.04 52.21 -10.44
#